data_815c6e7c62ca805edaef252c624a0d20
#
_entry.id   815c6e7c62ca805edaef252c624a0d20
#
_cell.length_a   1.000
_cell.length_b   1.000
_cell.length_c   1.000
_cell.angle_alpha   90.00
_cell.angle_beta   90.00
_cell.angle_gamma   90.00
#
_symmetry.space_group_name_H-M   'P 1'
#
loop_
_entity.id
_entity.type
_entity.pdbx_description
1 polymer ?
#
loop_
_entity_poly.entity_id
_entity_poly.type
_entity_poly.pdbx_seq_one_letter_code
_entity_poly.pdbx_strand_id
1 'polypeptide(L)'
;MAKIKIMALGGLGENGKNMYIVEVDDRIFILDAGLKYPEVDMYGVDAVVPNLSYLMENKNRIEGIFLSHGHCDNMGAVSYLLKNIPVRVYGTHLTISILEHELTANKMQVKKFKLYRINDSKVLKFGDVKVVFYNSTHSIPESIGIAVITTDGAIVYSTDFNFGLQFDGKYDTSFNQILEISKSNVLVLLSESLGLSSINRVVNDSLLEYNFNALLNRTSKRIVVCAFSTDLNRIQKIIDLSISRGKKIAIVSSKKQHVIDVAVENKYLRIPKESQVTLKLMDENNKNEIDDLVVIVTGERFEPYTIIRRMSVGEDKLIHLDPLDKVVLMCPPIPGTEKYTTNAVNILSKNGCEIITFDKSVLRSTHASREDLKLLYAMMKPKYVIPIKGEYRHLYEHKQLAYSVGYNDFTCLMLDNGQIAEFNNGKLESVNEFIEVGDVFINGHLIGEVTEDVIHDRESLAVDGVVVVNIIYDLRKRKIESDPIIVYKGVVLNDLMEVLNQNITLICNKHVNAALTRKGLDLDDLKNTLINEITKVVHRILKKHVNIVINLLENK
;
A
#
# COMPACT_ATOMS: atom_id res chain seq x y z
N MET A 1 22.43 -30.64 6.35
CA MET A 1 22.67 -29.33 7.03
C MET A 1 22.48 -28.26 5.95
N ALA A 2 21.71 -27.26 6.24
CA ALA A 2 21.37 -26.22 5.28
C ALA A 2 21.97 -24.87 5.74
N LYS A 3 22.49 -24.10 4.81
CA LYS A 3 22.80 -22.68 5.02
C LYS A 3 21.55 -21.88 4.70
N ILE A 4 20.98 -21.19 5.70
CA ILE A 4 19.72 -20.46 5.56
C ILE A 4 20.00 -18.99 5.74
N LYS A 5 19.51 -18.15 4.81
CA LYS A 5 19.50 -16.70 4.93
C LYS A 5 18.08 -16.19 4.88
N ILE A 6 17.73 -15.28 5.79
CA ILE A 6 16.42 -14.63 5.84
C ILE A 6 16.65 -13.14 5.80
N MET A 7 15.95 -12.45 4.88
CA MET A 7 16.03 -11.01 4.71
C MET A 7 14.72 -10.44 4.18
N ALA A 8 14.50 -9.16 4.37
CA ALA A 8 13.36 -8.44 3.81
C ALA A 8 13.83 -7.43 2.76
N LEU A 9 13.19 -7.42 1.59
CA LEU A 9 13.37 -6.35 0.60
C LEU A 9 12.46 -5.14 0.90
N GLY A 10 11.47 -5.34 1.76
CA GLY A 10 10.54 -4.34 2.25
C GLY A 10 9.63 -4.94 3.32
N GLY A 11 8.87 -4.07 4.02
CA GLY A 11 7.91 -4.47 5.05
C GLY A 11 8.44 -4.47 6.47
N LEU A 12 9.66 -3.97 6.71
CA LEU A 12 10.20 -3.73 8.04
C LEU A 12 10.36 -2.23 8.28
N GLY A 13 9.80 -1.73 9.39
CA GLY A 13 9.81 -0.30 9.71
C GLY A 13 8.85 0.55 8.86
N GLU A 14 7.99 -0.07 8.06
CA GLU A 14 7.06 0.58 7.15
C GLU A 14 5.76 -0.21 6.98
N ASN A 15 4.71 0.44 6.46
CA ASN A 15 3.43 -0.20 6.12
C ASN A 15 3.37 -0.48 4.61
N GLY A 16 3.37 -1.76 4.24
CA GLY A 16 3.33 -2.22 2.85
C GLY A 16 4.69 -2.67 2.34
N LYS A 17 4.81 -2.90 1.04
CA LYS A 17 6.03 -3.41 0.39
C LYS A 17 6.50 -4.77 0.96
N ASN A 18 5.58 -5.57 1.51
CA ASN A 18 5.94 -6.83 2.15
C ASN A 18 6.56 -7.79 1.13
N MET A 19 7.84 -8.03 1.29
CA MET A 19 8.59 -8.98 0.46
C MET A 19 9.74 -9.56 1.27
N TYR A 20 9.62 -10.85 1.60
CA TYR A 20 10.60 -11.55 2.43
C TYR A 20 11.26 -12.66 1.62
N ILE A 21 12.54 -12.84 1.83
CA ILE A 21 13.36 -13.81 1.12
C ILE A 21 13.82 -14.87 2.12
N VAL A 22 13.57 -16.11 1.77
CA VAL A 22 14.20 -17.27 2.42
C VAL A 22 15.11 -17.92 1.41
N GLU A 23 16.40 -17.88 1.68
CA GLU A 23 17.41 -18.55 0.89
C GLU A 23 17.86 -19.81 1.62
N VAL A 24 17.83 -20.94 0.94
CA VAL A 24 18.29 -22.24 1.45
C VAL A 24 19.31 -22.78 0.47
N ASP A 25 20.58 -22.79 0.88
CA ASP A 25 21.72 -23.10 0.00
C ASP A 25 21.68 -22.25 -1.28
N ASP A 26 21.50 -22.85 -2.44
CA ASP A 26 21.45 -22.16 -3.74
C ASP A 26 20.01 -21.84 -4.20
N ARG A 27 19.01 -21.96 -3.35
CA ARG A 27 17.58 -21.79 -3.69
C ARG A 27 16.99 -20.60 -2.99
N ILE A 28 16.22 -19.80 -3.72
CA ILE A 28 15.56 -18.59 -3.22
C ILE A 28 14.03 -18.77 -3.28
N PHE A 29 13.38 -18.58 -2.15
CA PHE A 29 11.93 -18.59 -1.98
C PHE A 29 11.48 -17.17 -1.63
N ILE A 30 10.62 -16.56 -2.46
CA ILE A 30 10.09 -15.22 -2.23
C ILE A 30 8.72 -15.38 -1.55
N LEU A 31 8.58 -14.82 -0.36
CA LEU A 31 7.34 -14.83 0.43
C LEU A 31 6.69 -13.45 0.30
N ASP A 32 5.60 -13.39 -0.41
CA ASP A 32 4.91 -12.20 -0.87
C ASP A 32 5.76 -11.28 -1.78
N ALA A 33 5.09 -10.34 -2.44
CA ALA A 33 5.71 -9.31 -3.27
C ALA A 33 4.75 -8.10 -3.32
N GLY A 34 4.73 -7.36 -2.24
CA GLY A 34 3.80 -6.27 -2.01
C GLY A 34 4.25 -4.93 -2.53
N LEU A 35 3.29 -4.02 -2.71
CA LEU A 35 3.55 -2.61 -2.91
C LEU A 35 3.27 -1.81 -1.64
N LYS A 36 3.78 -0.59 -1.58
CA LYS A 36 3.44 0.45 -0.61
C LYS A 36 2.78 1.60 -1.36
N TYR A 37 1.76 2.19 -0.78
CA TYR A 37 1.21 3.42 -1.31
C TYR A 37 2.09 4.61 -0.94
N PRO A 38 2.19 5.63 -1.84
CA PRO A 38 3.00 6.81 -1.56
C PRO A 38 2.45 7.60 -0.38
N GLU A 39 3.33 8.34 0.28
CA GLU A 39 2.98 9.34 1.28
C GLU A 39 2.33 10.56 0.60
N VAL A 40 1.71 11.44 1.39
CA VAL A 40 0.89 12.55 0.87
C VAL A 40 1.72 13.56 0.08
N ASP A 41 3.00 13.69 0.39
CA ASP A 41 3.99 14.59 -0.20
C ASP A 41 4.69 14.02 -1.44
N MET A 42 4.58 12.73 -1.70
CA MET A 42 5.13 12.09 -2.91
C MET A 42 4.29 12.40 -4.15
N TYR A 43 4.30 13.65 -4.60
CA TYR A 43 3.48 14.12 -5.71
C TYR A 43 3.75 13.36 -7.02
N GLY A 44 2.66 12.78 -7.59
CA GLY A 44 2.70 12.06 -8.86
C GLY A 44 3.35 10.68 -8.78
N VAL A 45 3.51 10.12 -7.59
CA VAL A 45 3.83 8.70 -7.38
C VAL A 45 2.53 7.94 -7.17
N ASP A 46 2.30 6.87 -7.93
CA ASP A 46 1.11 6.04 -7.81
C ASP A 46 1.30 4.88 -6.83
N ALA A 47 2.51 4.32 -6.77
CA ALA A 47 2.89 3.23 -5.88
C ALA A 47 4.40 3.19 -5.67
N VAL A 48 4.82 2.52 -4.60
CA VAL A 48 6.22 2.24 -4.28
C VAL A 48 6.40 0.73 -4.20
N VAL A 49 7.42 0.20 -4.87
CA VAL A 49 7.75 -1.23 -4.84
C VAL A 49 9.19 -1.44 -4.35
N PRO A 50 9.54 -2.63 -3.85
CA PRO A 50 10.90 -2.92 -3.43
C PRO A 50 11.90 -2.82 -4.58
N ASN A 51 13.14 -2.45 -4.28
CA ASN A 51 14.26 -2.62 -5.20
C ASN A 51 14.48 -4.12 -5.45
N LEU A 52 14.51 -4.51 -6.72
CA LEU A 52 14.62 -5.90 -7.16
C LEU A 52 16.05 -6.30 -7.58
N SER A 53 17.07 -5.46 -7.37
CA SER A 53 18.45 -5.67 -7.82
C SER A 53 18.98 -7.03 -7.36
N TYR A 54 18.82 -7.35 -6.08
CA TYR A 54 19.22 -8.65 -5.53
C TYR A 54 18.57 -9.83 -6.25
N LEU A 55 17.26 -9.75 -6.54
CA LEU A 55 16.54 -10.81 -7.25
C LEU A 55 16.94 -10.89 -8.73
N MET A 56 17.25 -9.76 -9.36
CA MET A 56 17.73 -9.71 -10.75
C MET A 56 19.08 -10.42 -10.90
N GLU A 57 20.00 -10.17 -9.98
CA GLU A 57 21.32 -10.81 -9.96
C GLU A 57 21.23 -12.32 -9.69
N ASN A 58 20.24 -12.74 -8.89
CA ASN A 58 20.06 -14.11 -8.45
C ASN A 58 18.91 -14.84 -9.16
N LYS A 59 18.40 -14.33 -10.28
CA LYS A 59 17.18 -14.82 -10.95
C LYS A 59 17.16 -16.33 -11.24
N ASN A 60 18.31 -16.95 -11.49
CA ASN A 60 18.42 -18.38 -11.80
C ASN A 60 18.26 -19.28 -10.56
N ARG A 61 18.34 -18.73 -9.37
CA ARG A 61 18.22 -19.43 -8.08
C ARG A 61 16.79 -19.36 -7.51
N ILE A 62 15.91 -18.54 -8.13
CA ILE A 62 14.55 -18.31 -7.63
C ILE A 62 13.64 -19.49 -7.98
N GLU A 63 13.13 -20.17 -6.97
CA GLU A 63 12.18 -21.26 -7.12
C GLU A 63 10.75 -20.78 -7.37
N GLY A 64 10.37 -19.64 -6.79
CA GLY A 64 9.06 -19.02 -7.01
C GLY A 64 8.73 -17.92 -6.01
N ILE A 65 7.60 -17.25 -6.30
CA ILE A 65 6.91 -16.35 -5.39
C ILE A 65 5.74 -17.11 -4.77
N PHE A 66 5.63 -17.06 -3.46
CA PHE A 66 4.56 -17.70 -2.68
C PHE A 66 3.71 -16.61 -2.05
N LEU A 67 2.50 -16.43 -2.56
CA LEU A 67 1.59 -15.38 -2.14
C LEU A 67 0.69 -15.86 -1.01
N SER A 68 0.68 -15.12 0.07
CA SER A 68 -0.12 -15.40 1.25
C SER A 68 -1.60 -15.11 1.03
N HIS A 69 -1.93 -13.98 0.41
CA HIS A 69 -3.29 -13.54 0.11
C HIS A 69 -3.32 -12.38 -0.89
N GLY A 70 -4.53 -11.93 -1.27
CA GLY A 70 -4.76 -11.00 -2.36
C GLY A 70 -4.75 -9.50 -2.00
N HIS A 71 -4.12 -9.09 -0.90
CA HIS A 71 -3.93 -7.67 -0.59
C HIS A 71 -2.77 -7.06 -1.38
N CYS A 72 -2.89 -5.79 -1.74
CA CYS A 72 -1.89 -5.11 -2.55
C CYS A 72 -0.53 -4.94 -1.84
N ASP A 73 -0.52 -4.79 -0.52
CA ASP A 73 0.70 -4.74 0.30
C ASP A 73 1.45 -6.10 0.38
N ASN A 74 0.83 -7.18 -0.11
CA ASN A 74 1.39 -8.53 -0.18
C ASN A 74 1.61 -9.01 -1.62
N MET A 75 0.84 -8.54 -2.62
CA MET A 75 0.96 -9.03 -3.99
C MET A 75 1.13 -7.95 -5.06
N GLY A 76 0.92 -6.68 -4.71
CA GLY A 76 0.82 -5.61 -5.71
C GLY A 76 2.11 -5.31 -6.48
N ALA A 77 3.29 -5.78 -6.04
CA ALA A 77 4.53 -5.67 -6.80
C ALA A 77 4.78 -6.87 -7.74
N VAL A 78 3.94 -7.92 -7.72
CA VAL A 78 4.13 -9.11 -8.56
C VAL A 78 4.14 -8.76 -10.05
N SER A 79 3.24 -7.89 -10.50
CA SER A 79 3.18 -7.46 -11.91
C SER A 79 4.46 -6.76 -12.36
N TYR A 80 5.10 -5.98 -11.48
CA TYR A 80 6.38 -5.31 -11.74
C TYR A 80 7.54 -6.30 -11.75
N LEU A 81 7.56 -7.25 -10.82
CA LEU A 81 8.57 -8.29 -10.76
C LEU A 81 8.53 -9.18 -12.02
N LEU A 82 7.34 -9.63 -12.42
CA LEU A 82 7.16 -10.50 -13.58
C LEU A 82 7.55 -9.86 -14.94
N LYS A 83 7.60 -8.54 -15.03
CA LYS A 83 8.12 -7.84 -16.22
C LYS A 83 9.62 -8.12 -16.43
N ASN A 84 10.36 -8.28 -15.34
CA ASN A 84 11.82 -8.39 -15.35
C ASN A 84 12.33 -9.82 -15.08
N ILE A 85 11.61 -10.59 -14.27
CA ILE A 85 12.03 -11.90 -13.81
C ILE A 85 10.90 -12.91 -14.07
N PRO A 86 11.04 -13.84 -15.04
CA PRO A 86 10.02 -14.83 -15.36
C PRO A 86 10.05 -15.98 -14.35
N VAL A 87 9.43 -15.80 -13.19
CA VAL A 87 9.37 -16.80 -12.12
C VAL A 87 8.00 -17.47 -12.02
N ARG A 88 7.91 -18.58 -11.30
CA ARG A 88 6.65 -19.23 -10.94
C ARG A 88 5.99 -18.46 -9.81
N VAL A 89 4.68 -18.32 -9.87
CA VAL A 89 3.88 -17.71 -8.80
C VAL A 89 2.91 -18.75 -8.25
N TYR A 90 2.90 -18.92 -6.96
CA TYR A 90 2.02 -19.83 -6.23
C TYR A 90 1.11 -19.01 -5.31
N GLY A 91 -0.19 -19.26 -5.34
CA GLY A 91 -1.17 -18.61 -4.47
C GLY A 91 -2.47 -19.39 -4.47
N THR A 92 -3.38 -19.07 -3.57
CA THR A 92 -4.70 -19.68 -3.52
C THR A 92 -5.55 -19.26 -4.73
N HIS A 93 -6.70 -19.90 -4.90
CA HIS A 93 -7.52 -19.66 -6.08
C HIS A 93 -7.92 -18.19 -6.21
N LEU A 94 -8.40 -17.58 -5.12
CA LEU A 94 -8.78 -16.16 -5.11
C LEU A 94 -7.59 -15.25 -5.38
N THR A 95 -6.47 -15.47 -4.69
CA THR A 95 -5.24 -14.67 -4.84
C THR A 95 -4.74 -14.68 -6.29
N ILE A 96 -4.67 -15.85 -6.92
CA ILE A 96 -4.26 -15.97 -8.33
C ILE A 96 -5.29 -15.31 -9.27
N SER A 97 -6.60 -15.43 -8.98
CA SER A 97 -7.62 -14.78 -9.82
C SER A 97 -7.54 -13.25 -9.75
N ILE A 98 -7.25 -12.68 -8.58
CA ILE A 98 -6.99 -11.24 -8.42
C ILE A 98 -5.74 -10.84 -9.22
N LEU A 99 -4.66 -11.63 -9.11
CA LEU A 99 -3.43 -11.38 -9.86
C LEU A 99 -3.63 -11.44 -11.38
N GLU A 100 -4.37 -12.42 -11.88
CA GLU A 100 -4.70 -12.53 -13.31
C GLU A 100 -5.44 -11.29 -13.82
N HIS A 101 -6.34 -10.77 -13.00
CA HIS A 101 -7.08 -9.55 -13.30
C HIS A 101 -6.16 -8.32 -13.31
N GLU A 102 -5.27 -8.21 -12.31
CA GLU A 102 -4.27 -7.14 -12.22
C GLU A 102 -3.31 -7.16 -13.42
N LEU A 103 -2.77 -8.34 -13.79
CA LEU A 103 -1.92 -8.50 -14.97
C LEU A 103 -2.64 -8.05 -16.25
N THR A 104 -3.93 -8.39 -16.39
CA THR A 104 -4.76 -7.97 -17.53
C THR A 104 -4.95 -6.45 -17.56
N ALA A 105 -5.25 -5.85 -16.41
CA ALA A 105 -5.38 -4.39 -16.26
C ALA A 105 -4.08 -3.66 -16.63
N ASN A 106 -2.93 -4.25 -16.29
CA ASN A 106 -1.59 -3.78 -16.67
C ASN A 106 -1.19 -4.13 -18.10
N LYS A 107 -2.14 -4.60 -18.94
CA LYS A 107 -1.94 -4.99 -20.36
C LYS A 107 -0.90 -6.11 -20.56
N MET A 108 -0.69 -6.93 -19.53
CA MET A 108 0.21 -8.09 -19.59
C MET A 108 -0.54 -9.34 -20.06
N GLN A 109 0.12 -10.17 -20.85
CA GLN A 109 -0.48 -11.40 -21.36
C GLN A 109 -0.36 -12.52 -20.30
N VAL A 110 -1.42 -12.75 -19.54
CA VAL A 110 -1.45 -13.74 -18.42
C VAL A 110 -0.88 -15.10 -18.81
N LYS A 111 -1.19 -15.59 -20.01
CA LYS A 111 -0.73 -16.91 -20.51
C LYS A 111 0.80 -17.05 -20.62
N LYS A 112 1.55 -15.94 -20.56
CA LYS A 112 3.03 -15.98 -20.57
C LYS A 112 3.62 -16.32 -19.21
N PHE A 113 2.84 -16.23 -18.15
CA PHE A 113 3.31 -16.42 -16.77
C PHE A 113 2.89 -17.77 -16.22
N LYS A 114 3.72 -18.34 -15.36
CA LYS A 114 3.49 -19.63 -14.71
C LYS A 114 2.81 -19.39 -13.36
N LEU A 115 1.48 -19.28 -13.37
CA LEU A 115 0.65 -19.08 -12.20
C LEU A 115 0.07 -20.41 -11.72
N TYR A 116 0.29 -20.76 -10.46
CA TYR A 116 -0.13 -22.05 -9.90
C TYR A 116 -1.09 -21.82 -8.72
N ARG A 117 -2.27 -22.43 -8.83
CA ARG A 117 -3.24 -22.43 -7.74
C ARG A 117 -2.91 -23.54 -6.75
N ILE A 118 -2.83 -23.16 -5.49
CA ILE A 118 -2.53 -24.05 -4.37
C ILE A 118 -3.62 -23.94 -3.29
N ASN A 119 -3.57 -24.86 -2.34
CA ASN A 119 -4.37 -24.85 -1.11
C ASN A 119 -3.52 -25.34 0.06
N ASP A 120 -4.08 -25.35 1.25
CA ASP A 120 -3.42 -25.75 2.50
C ASP A 120 -2.94 -27.21 2.54
N SER A 121 -3.51 -28.08 1.72
CA SER A 121 -3.08 -29.51 1.65
C SER A 121 -1.91 -29.73 0.68
N LYS A 122 -1.51 -28.70 -0.11
CA LYS A 122 -0.46 -28.82 -1.11
C LYS A 122 0.92 -28.86 -0.48
N VAL A 123 1.73 -29.81 -0.95
CA VAL A 123 3.17 -29.91 -0.63
C VAL A 123 3.96 -29.73 -1.91
N LEU A 124 4.81 -28.72 -1.94
CA LEU A 124 5.73 -28.49 -3.05
C LEU A 124 7.14 -28.93 -2.64
N LYS A 125 7.85 -29.60 -3.55
CA LYS A 125 9.19 -30.14 -3.30
C LYS A 125 10.22 -29.48 -4.22
N PHE A 126 11.31 -29.00 -3.64
CA PHE A 126 12.43 -28.36 -4.30
C PHE A 126 13.74 -29.00 -3.80
N GLY A 127 14.07 -30.17 -4.33
CA GLY A 127 15.12 -31.02 -3.75
C GLY A 127 14.77 -31.47 -2.35
N ASP A 128 15.63 -31.15 -1.38
CA ASP A 128 15.42 -31.46 0.04
C ASP A 128 14.54 -30.47 0.78
N VAL A 129 14.20 -29.34 0.15
CA VAL A 129 13.32 -28.31 0.73
C VAL A 129 11.87 -28.61 0.34
N LYS A 130 10.96 -28.47 1.31
CA LYS A 130 9.50 -28.55 1.06
C LYS A 130 8.85 -27.23 1.44
N VAL A 131 7.89 -26.80 0.62
CA VAL A 131 7.01 -25.68 0.97
C VAL A 131 5.62 -26.23 1.24
N VAL A 132 5.08 -25.95 2.42
CA VAL A 132 3.76 -26.37 2.87
C VAL A 132 2.98 -25.15 3.36
N PHE A 133 1.68 -25.30 3.47
CA PHE A 133 0.75 -24.19 3.72
C PHE A 133 -0.24 -24.56 4.82
N TYR A 134 -0.81 -23.53 5.45
CA TYR A 134 -1.95 -23.67 6.35
C TYR A 134 -2.93 -22.52 6.13
N ASN A 135 -4.23 -22.75 6.22
CA ASN A 135 -5.21 -21.68 6.13
C ASN A 135 -5.11 -20.76 7.34
N SER A 136 -5.26 -19.49 7.09
CA SER A 136 -5.21 -18.42 8.08
C SER A 136 -6.45 -17.55 7.98
N THR A 137 -7.04 -17.21 9.11
CA THR A 137 -8.21 -16.33 9.16
C THR A 137 -7.77 -14.88 8.98
N HIS A 138 -8.31 -14.22 7.93
CA HIS A 138 -8.09 -12.80 7.67
C HIS A 138 -9.36 -12.13 7.12
N SER A 139 -9.29 -10.88 6.67
CA SER A 139 -10.41 -10.13 6.07
C SER A 139 -10.82 -10.66 4.68
N ILE A 140 -9.88 -11.26 3.96
CA ILE A 140 -10.07 -11.86 2.65
C ILE A 140 -10.00 -13.39 2.75
N PRO A 141 -10.88 -14.14 2.04
CA PRO A 141 -10.89 -15.60 2.11
C PRO A 141 -9.64 -16.22 1.50
N GLU A 142 -9.37 -17.47 1.90
CA GLU A 142 -8.24 -18.25 1.42
C GLU A 142 -6.86 -17.63 1.71
N SER A 143 -6.74 -16.84 2.79
CA SER A 143 -5.43 -16.42 3.28
C SER A 143 -4.67 -17.63 3.83
N ILE A 144 -3.37 -17.71 3.56
CA ILE A 144 -2.52 -18.84 3.96
C ILE A 144 -1.23 -18.38 4.62
N GLY A 145 -0.82 -19.10 5.66
CA GLY A 145 0.56 -19.07 6.13
C GLY A 145 1.42 -20.03 5.32
N ILE A 146 2.72 -19.77 5.25
CA ILE A 146 3.68 -20.49 4.40
C ILE A 146 4.82 -21.00 5.27
N ALA A 147 5.18 -22.27 5.13
CA ALA A 147 6.33 -22.85 5.81
C ALA A 147 7.32 -23.46 4.82
N VAL A 148 8.55 -22.98 4.85
CA VAL A 148 9.69 -23.54 4.13
C VAL A 148 10.39 -24.51 5.07
N ILE A 149 10.23 -25.81 4.83
CA ILE A 149 10.77 -26.90 5.65
C ILE A 149 12.10 -27.34 5.09
N THR A 150 13.13 -27.27 5.89
CA THR A 150 14.51 -27.66 5.59
C THR A 150 14.95 -28.82 6.48
N THR A 151 16.16 -29.33 6.25
CA THR A 151 16.80 -30.34 7.13
C THR A 151 17.07 -29.80 8.54
N ASP A 152 17.17 -28.49 8.70
CA ASP A 152 17.54 -27.84 9.97
C ASP A 152 16.34 -27.25 10.73
N GLY A 153 15.14 -27.42 10.16
CA GLY A 153 13.87 -26.95 10.76
C GLY A 153 13.01 -26.18 9.76
N ALA A 154 11.86 -25.71 10.23
CA ALA A 154 10.91 -24.95 9.44
C ALA A 154 11.11 -23.45 9.63
N ILE A 155 11.08 -22.69 8.53
CA ILE A 155 10.93 -21.25 8.50
C ILE A 155 9.46 -20.97 8.20
N VAL A 156 8.74 -20.36 9.13
CA VAL A 156 7.29 -20.13 9.02
C VAL A 156 7.01 -18.64 8.85
N TYR A 157 6.27 -18.30 7.81
CA TYR A 157 5.72 -16.98 7.55
C TYR A 157 4.23 -17.01 7.86
N SER A 158 3.82 -16.37 8.96
CA SER A 158 2.43 -16.42 9.40
C SER A 158 1.52 -15.42 8.70
N THR A 159 2.08 -14.45 7.97
CA THR A 159 1.31 -13.39 7.30
C THR A 159 0.33 -12.66 8.22
N ASP A 160 -0.71 -12.05 7.68
CA ASP A 160 -1.80 -11.41 8.41
C ASP A 160 -2.79 -12.47 8.89
N PHE A 161 -3.13 -12.43 10.18
CA PHE A 161 -4.04 -13.42 10.74
C PHE A 161 -4.77 -12.91 11.99
N ASN A 162 -5.83 -13.60 12.33
CA ASN A 162 -6.39 -13.61 13.68
C ASN A 162 -6.93 -15.02 13.97
N PHE A 163 -7.04 -15.39 15.23
CA PHE A 163 -7.67 -16.66 15.62
C PHE A 163 -9.15 -16.44 15.95
N GLY A 164 -9.90 -15.88 14.99
CA GLY A 164 -11.35 -15.82 15.09
C GLY A 164 -11.97 -17.21 14.99
N LEU A 165 -12.92 -17.50 15.88
CA LEU A 165 -13.65 -18.77 15.90
C LEU A 165 -14.85 -18.68 14.95
N GLN A 166 -14.63 -18.55 13.65
CA GLN A 166 -15.66 -18.70 12.63
C GLN A 166 -15.48 -20.04 11.93
N PHE A 167 -16.57 -20.71 11.65
CA PHE A 167 -16.58 -22.03 11.02
C PHE A 167 -17.32 -21.95 9.68
N ASP A 168 -16.91 -21.03 8.79
CA ASP A 168 -17.53 -20.88 7.47
C ASP A 168 -16.73 -21.51 6.33
N GLY A 169 -15.66 -22.21 6.64
CA GLY A 169 -14.83 -23.00 5.73
C GLY A 169 -13.95 -22.20 4.77
N LYS A 170 -14.17 -20.90 4.60
CA LYS A 170 -13.36 -20.02 3.72
C LYS A 170 -12.39 -19.11 4.50
N TYR A 171 -12.68 -18.92 5.77
CA TYR A 171 -11.95 -18.05 6.68
C TYR A 171 -11.40 -18.84 7.89
N ASP A 172 -11.45 -20.16 7.84
CA ASP A 172 -11.04 -21.01 8.97
C ASP A 172 -9.51 -21.09 9.06
N THR A 173 -9.01 -21.05 10.29
CA THR A 173 -7.60 -21.36 10.56
C THR A 173 -7.41 -22.88 10.66
N SER A 174 -6.46 -23.42 9.90
CA SER A 174 -6.10 -24.84 9.93
C SER A 174 -5.17 -25.16 11.10
N PHE A 175 -5.69 -25.21 12.33
CA PHE A 175 -4.90 -25.51 13.52
C PHE A 175 -4.15 -26.85 13.43
N ASN A 176 -4.75 -27.85 12.80
CA ASN A 176 -4.11 -29.16 12.60
C ASN A 176 -2.83 -29.02 11.74
N GLN A 177 -2.87 -28.25 10.64
CA GLN A 177 -1.68 -28.01 9.82
C GLN A 177 -0.62 -27.22 10.58
N ILE A 178 -1.02 -26.22 11.38
CA ILE A 178 -0.10 -25.48 12.27
C ILE A 178 0.65 -26.46 13.18
N LEU A 179 -0.07 -27.37 13.81
CA LEU A 179 0.52 -28.38 14.70
C LEU A 179 1.38 -29.41 13.93
N GLU A 180 1.00 -29.80 12.71
CA GLU A 180 1.86 -30.68 11.87
C GLU A 180 3.15 -29.98 11.48
N ILE A 181 3.10 -28.69 11.09
CA ILE A 181 4.29 -27.89 10.77
C ILE A 181 5.19 -27.78 12.00
N SER A 182 4.63 -27.61 13.21
CA SER A 182 5.40 -27.50 14.44
C SER A 182 6.25 -28.73 14.74
N LYS A 183 5.85 -29.92 14.28
CA LYS A 183 6.64 -31.16 14.42
C LYS A 183 7.95 -31.13 13.61
N SER A 184 8.08 -30.20 12.64
CA SER A 184 9.31 -30.02 11.87
C SER A 184 10.34 -29.14 12.59
N ASN A 185 10.21 -28.87 13.88
CA ASN A 185 11.07 -27.99 14.67
C ASN A 185 11.15 -26.58 14.04
N VAL A 186 10.26 -25.70 14.42
CA VAL A 186 10.21 -24.34 13.86
C VAL A 186 11.49 -23.59 14.26
N LEU A 187 12.37 -23.38 13.27
CA LEU A 187 13.62 -22.65 13.46
C LEU A 187 13.33 -21.16 13.59
N VAL A 188 12.57 -20.61 12.63
CA VAL A 188 12.25 -19.19 12.60
C VAL A 188 10.75 -18.99 12.34
N LEU A 189 10.13 -18.10 13.11
CA LEU A 189 8.79 -17.58 12.85
C LEU A 189 8.88 -16.11 12.46
N LEU A 190 8.46 -15.78 11.24
CA LEU A 190 8.20 -14.43 10.79
C LEU A 190 6.72 -14.15 11.01
N SER A 191 6.36 -13.21 11.87
CA SER A 191 4.96 -12.92 12.17
C SER A 191 4.66 -11.43 12.23
N GLU A 192 3.44 -11.06 11.80
CA GLU A 192 2.98 -9.68 11.73
C GLU A 192 2.98 -8.96 13.08
N SER A 193 3.05 -7.61 13.03
CA SER A 193 3.10 -6.76 14.22
C SER A 193 1.95 -5.75 14.30
N LEU A 194 1.10 -5.66 13.29
CA LEU A 194 0.13 -4.57 13.12
C LEU A 194 -1.00 -4.53 14.17
N GLY A 195 -1.43 -5.69 14.67
CA GLY A 195 -2.58 -5.78 15.59
C GLY A 195 -2.26 -5.53 17.07
N LEU A 196 -0.98 -5.35 17.43
CA LEU A 196 -0.51 -5.31 18.83
C LEU A 196 -0.94 -4.08 19.63
N SER A 197 -1.20 -2.97 18.97
CA SER A 197 -1.71 -1.74 19.60
C SER A 197 -3.19 -1.84 20.00
N SER A 198 -3.91 -2.87 19.54
CA SER A 198 -5.31 -3.09 19.89
C SER A 198 -5.42 -3.75 21.28
N ILE A 199 -5.99 -3.02 22.26
CA ILE A 199 -6.17 -3.51 23.63
C ILE A 199 -7.26 -4.59 23.69
N ASN A 200 -8.30 -4.44 22.87
CA ASN A 200 -9.46 -5.35 22.87
C ASN A 200 -9.49 -6.19 21.60
N ARG A 201 -9.54 -7.50 21.82
CA ARG A 201 -9.75 -8.47 20.75
C ARG A 201 -11.24 -8.60 20.44
N VAL A 202 -11.64 -8.21 19.23
CA VAL A 202 -12.98 -8.49 18.71
C VAL A 202 -12.90 -9.77 17.87
N VAL A 203 -13.44 -10.86 18.40
CA VAL A 203 -13.33 -12.21 17.80
C VAL A 203 -14.49 -12.60 16.91
N ASN A 204 -15.63 -11.92 17.02
CA ASN A 204 -16.82 -12.23 16.24
C ASN A 204 -17.57 -10.96 15.85
N ASP A 205 -18.54 -11.12 14.96
CA ASP A 205 -19.34 -10.03 14.42
C ASP A 205 -20.66 -9.80 15.18
N SER A 206 -20.88 -10.44 16.33
CA SER A 206 -22.19 -10.37 17.03
C SER A 206 -22.62 -8.96 17.35
N LEU A 207 -21.68 -8.11 17.76
CA LEU A 207 -21.97 -6.72 18.09
C LEU A 207 -22.25 -5.88 16.83
N LEU A 208 -21.52 -6.14 15.74
CA LEU A 208 -21.80 -5.57 14.43
C LEU A 208 -23.19 -5.99 13.94
N GLU A 209 -23.51 -7.29 14.02
CA GLU A 209 -24.81 -7.83 13.62
C GLU A 209 -25.95 -7.20 14.41
N TYR A 210 -25.80 -7.10 15.72
CA TYR A 210 -26.79 -6.46 16.60
C TYR A 210 -27.04 -5.01 16.19
N ASN A 211 -25.98 -4.22 16.10
CA ASN A 211 -26.08 -2.77 15.79
C ASN A 211 -26.62 -2.54 14.36
N PHE A 212 -26.15 -3.33 13.39
CA PHE A 212 -26.58 -3.17 12.00
C PHE A 212 -28.03 -3.63 11.81
N ASN A 213 -28.48 -4.72 12.45
CA ASN A 213 -29.87 -5.12 12.47
C ASN A 213 -30.77 -4.07 13.12
N ALA A 214 -30.35 -3.44 14.22
CA ALA A 214 -31.09 -2.36 14.84
C ALA A 214 -31.26 -1.16 13.89
N LEU A 215 -30.22 -0.85 13.10
CA LEU A 215 -30.29 0.18 12.06
C LEU A 215 -31.27 -0.19 10.94
N LEU A 216 -31.17 -1.40 10.40
CA LEU A 216 -32.05 -1.91 9.34
C LEU A 216 -33.53 -1.88 9.75
N ASN A 217 -33.84 -2.18 11.02
CA ASN A 217 -35.20 -2.18 11.55
C ASN A 217 -35.79 -0.78 11.73
N ARG A 218 -34.93 0.22 11.99
CA ARG A 218 -35.37 1.62 12.26
C ARG A 218 -35.45 2.48 10.99
N THR A 219 -35.04 1.95 9.85
CA THR A 219 -34.86 2.75 8.64
C THR A 219 -35.63 2.13 7.48
N SER A 220 -36.64 2.87 7.00
CA SER A 220 -37.31 2.60 5.72
C SER A 220 -36.57 3.23 4.54
N LYS A 221 -35.64 4.15 4.81
CA LYS A 221 -34.85 4.89 3.82
C LYS A 221 -33.57 4.17 3.43
N ARG A 222 -32.91 4.68 2.42
CA ARG A 222 -31.67 4.16 1.87
C ARG A 222 -30.53 4.22 2.92
N ILE A 223 -29.74 3.16 2.94
CA ILE A 223 -28.53 3.07 3.77
C ILE A 223 -27.32 2.99 2.85
N VAL A 224 -26.32 3.82 3.09
CA VAL A 224 -25.06 3.82 2.34
C VAL A 224 -23.94 3.38 3.28
N VAL A 225 -23.31 2.26 2.98
CA VAL A 225 -22.28 1.65 3.83
C VAL A 225 -20.91 1.78 3.16
N CYS A 226 -19.96 2.41 3.83
CA CYS A 226 -18.56 2.44 3.39
C CYS A 226 -17.79 1.26 3.98
N ALA A 227 -17.16 0.45 3.14
CA ALA A 227 -16.33 -0.68 3.54
C ALA A 227 -15.09 -0.80 2.63
N PHE A 228 -13.99 -1.38 3.13
CA PHE A 228 -12.86 -1.70 2.27
C PHE A 228 -13.20 -2.85 1.33
N SER A 229 -12.83 -2.75 0.06
CA SER A 229 -13.12 -3.77 -0.96
C SER A 229 -12.46 -5.12 -0.68
N THR A 230 -11.41 -5.12 0.11
CA THR A 230 -10.67 -6.31 0.51
C THR A 230 -11.22 -6.97 1.78
N ASP A 231 -12.14 -6.31 2.51
CA ASP A 231 -12.83 -6.90 3.66
C ASP A 231 -14.09 -7.64 3.19
N LEU A 232 -13.90 -8.71 2.42
CA LEU A 232 -14.96 -9.49 1.81
C LEU A 232 -15.86 -10.17 2.84
N ASN A 233 -15.32 -10.53 4.01
CA ASN A 233 -16.09 -11.08 5.11
C ASN A 233 -17.15 -10.09 5.60
N ARG A 234 -16.74 -8.86 5.88
CA ARG A 234 -17.66 -7.81 6.35
C ARG A 234 -18.68 -7.43 5.28
N ILE A 235 -18.24 -7.33 4.02
CA ILE A 235 -19.15 -7.05 2.89
C ILE A 235 -20.22 -8.14 2.78
N GLN A 236 -19.84 -9.43 2.83
CA GLN A 236 -20.82 -10.53 2.80
C GLN A 236 -21.78 -10.46 3.97
N LYS A 237 -21.32 -10.18 5.18
CA LYS A 237 -22.15 -10.04 6.36
C LYS A 237 -23.19 -8.92 6.20
N ILE A 238 -22.77 -7.75 5.68
CA ILE A 238 -23.69 -6.64 5.39
C ILE A 238 -24.75 -7.05 4.36
N ILE A 239 -24.34 -7.75 3.31
CA ILE A 239 -25.25 -8.27 2.28
C ILE A 239 -26.28 -9.20 2.90
N ASP A 240 -25.85 -10.21 3.66
CA ASP A 240 -26.73 -11.24 4.24
C ASP A 240 -27.73 -10.62 5.23
N LEU A 241 -27.28 -9.71 6.10
CA LEU A 241 -28.15 -9.00 7.04
C LEU A 241 -29.17 -8.13 6.31
N SER A 242 -28.75 -7.42 5.26
CA SER A 242 -29.64 -6.56 4.48
C SER A 242 -30.72 -7.37 3.75
N ILE A 243 -30.33 -8.46 3.10
CA ILE A 243 -31.25 -9.36 2.39
C ILE A 243 -32.24 -10.01 3.34
N SER A 244 -31.80 -10.42 4.54
CA SER A 244 -32.67 -10.97 5.57
C SER A 244 -33.79 -10.02 6.02
N ARG A 245 -33.63 -8.72 5.74
CA ARG A 245 -34.61 -7.64 6.02
C ARG A 245 -35.31 -7.14 4.74
N GLY A 246 -35.23 -7.90 3.65
CA GLY A 246 -35.92 -7.57 2.39
C GLY A 246 -35.30 -6.41 1.62
N LYS A 247 -34.12 -5.92 2.02
CA LYS A 247 -33.45 -4.81 1.34
C LYS A 247 -32.80 -5.27 0.02
N LYS A 248 -32.75 -4.36 -0.95
CA LYS A 248 -31.98 -4.53 -2.18
C LYS A 248 -30.54 -4.09 -1.97
N ILE A 249 -29.62 -4.59 -2.78
CA ILE A 249 -28.18 -4.33 -2.67
C ILE A 249 -27.65 -3.70 -3.96
N ALA A 250 -26.95 -2.59 -3.85
CA ALA A 250 -26.12 -2.05 -4.91
C ALA A 250 -24.67 -1.93 -4.43
N ILE A 251 -23.71 -2.28 -5.26
CA ILE A 251 -22.29 -2.06 -4.97
C ILE A 251 -21.75 -0.96 -5.88
N VAL A 252 -21.07 0.01 -5.27
CA VAL A 252 -20.36 1.09 -5.94
C VAL A 252 -18.90 0.99 -5.57
N SER A 253 -18.07 0.67 -6.55
CA SER A 253 -16.61 0.51 -6.38
C SER A 253 -15.84 1.48 -7.28
N SER A 254 -14.59 1.74 -6.93
CA SER A 254 -13.64 2.43 -7.81
C SER A 254 -13.42 1.63 -9.10
N LYS A 255 -13.24 2.32 -10.22
CA LYS A 255 -12.98 1.67 -11.53
C LYS A 255 -11.68 0.87 -11.58
N LYS A 256 -10.76 1.11 -10.64
CA LYS A 256 -9.46 0.44 -10.57
C LYS A 256 -9.50 -0.86 -9.76
N GLN A 257 -10.62 -1.15 -9.09
CA GLN A 257 -10.67 -2.26 -8.14
C GLN A 257 -11.50 -3.42 -8.67
N HIS A 258 -10.80 -4.48 -8.97
CA HIS A 258 -11.38 -5.71 -9.51
C HIS A 258 -11.65 -6.77 -8.44
N VAL A 259 -11.27 -6.54 -7.17
CA VAL A 259 -11.41 -7.53 -6.09
C VAL A 259 -12.86 -7.96 -5.89
N ILE A 260 -13.79 -7.00 -5.91
CA ILE A 260 -15.23 -7.30 -5.77
C ILE A 260 -15.74 -8.10 -6.96
N ASP A 261 -15.40 -7.69 -8.19
CA ASP A 261 -15.84 -8.38 -9.41
C ASP A 261 -15.30 -9.83 -9.42
N VAL A 262 -14.03 -10.01 -9.14
CA VAL A 262 -13.37 -11.34 -9.01
C VAL A 262 -14.03 -12.15 -7.91
N ALA A 263 -14.37 -11.55 -6.76
CA ALA A 263 -15.01 -12.24 -5.66
C ALA A 263 -16.44 -12.71 -6.02
N VAL A 264 -17.19 -11.91 -6.76
CA VAL A 264 -18.54 -12.28 -7.25
C VAL A 264 -18.44 -13.38 -8.32
N GLU A 265 -17.57 -13.22 -9.31
CA GLU A 265 -17.37 -14.19 -10.41
C GLU A 265 -16.97 -15.56 -9.87
N ASN A 266 -16.08 -15.59 -8.87
CA ASN A 266 -15.61 -16.84 -8.24
C ASN A 266 -16.44 -17.28 -7.02
N LYS A 267 -17.61 -16.68 -6.79
CA LYS A 267 -18.58 -17.03 -5.74
C LYS A 267 -18.06 -16.91 -4.30
N TYR A 268 -17.08 -16.03 -4.08
CA TYR A 268 -16.66 -15.65 -2.73
C TYR A 268 -17.59 -14.60 -2.13
N LEU A 269 -18.13 -13.69 -2.95
CA LEU A 269 -19.28 -12.85 -2.62
C LEU A 269 -20.53 -13.38 -3.31
N ARG A 270 -21.63 -13.48 -2.55
CA ARG A 270 -22.91 -13.99 -3.01
C ARG A 270 -23.98 -12.90 -2.87
N ILE A 271 -24.54 -12.50 -3.99
CA ILE A 271 -25.66 -11.56 -4.05
C ILE A 271 -26.74 -12.23 -4.92
N PRO A 272 -27.89 -12.64 -4.34
CA PRO A 272 -29.01 -13.17 -5.11
C PRO A 272 -29.45 -12.16 -6.18
N LYS A 273 -29.68 -12.62 -7.40
CA LYS A 273 -30.02 -11.75 -8.54
C LYS A 273 -31.26 -10.88 -8.27
N GLU A 274 -32.25 -11.44 -7.57
CA GLU A 274 -33.48 -10.77 -7.17
C GLU A 274 -33.26 -9.63 -6.17
N SER A 275 -32.15 -9.66 -5.43
CA SER A 275 -31.78 -8.62 -4.46
C SER A 275 -30.79 -7.61 -5.02
N GLN A 276 -30.19 -7.88 -6.18
CA GLN A 276 -29.16 -7.03 -6.77
C GLN A 276 -29.77 -5.89 -7.59
N VAL A 277 -29.29 -4.67 -7.36
CA VAL A 277 -29.62 -3.47 -8.13
C VAL A 277 -28.38 -3.00 -8.90
N THR A 278 -28.52 -2.84 -10.21
CA THR A 278 -27.47 -2.33 -11.09
C THR A 278 -27.74 -0.85 -11.40
N LEU A 279 -27.15 0.05 -10.63
CA LEU A 279 -27.37 1.50 -10.73
C LEU A 279 -27.09 2.08 -12.12
N LYS A 280 -26.15 1.52 -12.89
CA LYS A 280 -25.85 1.95 -14.26
C LYS A 280 -26.99 1.75 -15.25
N LEU A 281 -27.92 0.83 -14.97
CA LEU A 281 -29.04 0.48 -15.84
C LEU A 281 -30.34 1.18 -15.45
N MET A 282 -30.31 2.01 -14.40
CA MET A 282 -31.47 2.74 -13.90
C MET A 282 -31.54 4.16 -14.48
N ASP A 283 -32.74 4.64 -14.74
CA ASP A 283 -32.97 6.03 -15.08
C ASP A 283 -32.59 6.96 -13.93
N GLU A 284 -32.08 8.14 -14.22
CA GLU A 284 -31.57 9.08 -13.21
C GLU A 284 -32.64 9.48 -12.18
N ASN A 285 -33.88 9.58 -12.57
CA ASN A 285 -35.00 9.91 -11.69
C ASN A 285 -35.33 8.78 -10.68
N ASN A 286 -35.09 7.52 -11.04
CA ASN A 286 -35.44 6.36 -10.20
C ASN A 286 -34.33 5.95 -9.25
N LYS A 287 -33.07 6.34 -9.50
CA LYS A 287 -31.91 5.92 -8.68
C LYS A 287 -31.97 6.46 -7.25
N ASN A 288 -32.56 7.65 -7.08
CA ASN A 288 -32.61 8.34 -5.80
C ASN A 288 -33.93 8.07 -5.03
N GLU A 289 -34.90 7.39 -5.64
CA GLU A 289 -36.23 7.14 -5.05
C GLU A 289 -36.37 5.75 -4.40
N ILE A 290 -35.34 4.88 -4.47
CA ILE A 290 -35.41 3.55 -3.89
C ILE A 290 -35.13 3.63 -2.38
N ASP A 291 -36.17 3.58 -1.58
CA ASP A 291 -36.07 3.62 -0.13
C ASP A 291 -35.43 2.34 0.46
N ASP A 292 -35.82 1.16 -0.02
CA ASP A 292 -35.35 -0.13 0.51
C ASP A 292 -34.01 -0.60 -0.11
N LEU A 293 -33.04 0.31 -0.24
CA LEU A 293 -31.75 0.05 -0.86
C LEU A 293 -30.61 0.19 0.15
N VAL A 294 -29.72 -0.80 0.16
CA VAL A 294 -28.41 -0.70 0.80
C VAL A 294 -27.35 -0.54 -0.29
N VAL A 295 -26.67 0.57 -0.30
CA VAL A 295 -25.57 0.87 -1.23
C VAL A 295 -24.25 0.62 -0.50
N ILE A 296 -23.48 -0.35 -0.97
CA ILE A 296 -22.16 -0.64 -0.42
C ILE A 296 -21.13 0.10 -1.27
N VAL A 297 -20.51 1.12 -0.68
CA VAL A 297 -19.42 1.90 -1.29
C VAL A 297 -18.10 1.27 -0.90
N THR A 298 -17.37 0.75 -1.89
CA THR A 298 -16.12 0.03 -1.65
C THR A 298 -14.94 0.68 -2.33
N GLY A 299 -13.77 0.47 -1.74
CA GLY A 299 -12.51 0.99 -2.25
C GLY A 299 -11.36 0.60 -1.34
N GLU A 300 -10.14 0.97 -1.74
CA GLU A 300 -8.94 0.85 -0.90
C GLU A 300 -8.62 2.20 -0.25
N ARG A 301 -7.98 2.16 0.92
CA ARG A 301 -7.51 3.33 1.65
C ARG A 301 -8.58 4.43 1.78
N PHE A 302 -8.38 5.55 1.08
CA PHE A 302 -9.24 6.74 1.10
C PHE A 302 -10.35 6.73 0.03
N GLU A 303 -10.38 5.75 -0.87
CA GLU A 303 -11.32 5.74 -2.00
C GLU A 303 -12.79 5.69 -1.56
N PRO A 304 -13.22 4.89 -0.56
CA PRO A 304 -14.61 4.93 -0.09
C PRO A 304 -15.02 6.33 0.35
N TYR A 305 -14.14 7.07 1.03
CA TYR A 305 -14.41 8.44 1.45
C TYR A 305 -14.47 9.43 0.29
N THR A 306 -13.65 9.22 -0.74
CA THR A 306 -13.68 10.04 -1.95
C THR A 306 -14.97 9.82 -2.75
N ILE A 307 -15.43 8.56 -2.84
CA ILE A 307 -16.68 8.22 -3.52
C ILE A 307 -17.87 8.84 -2.77
N ILE A 308 -17.94 8.66 -1.45
CA ILE A 308 -19.04 9.20 -0.64
C ILE A 308 -19.08 10.73 -0.69
N ARG A 309 -17.91 11.40 -0.69
CA ARG A 309 -17.82 12.84 -0.88
C ARG A 309 -18.44 13.27 -2.21
N ARG A 310 -18.10 12.59 -3.33
CA ARG A 310 -18.70 12.88 -4.65
C ARG A 310 -20.22 12.68 -4.65
N MET A 311 -20.70 11.62 -4.01
CA MET A 311 -22.13 11.37 -3.85
C MET A 311 -22.82 12.50 -3.09
N SER A 312 -22.16 13.02 -2.03
CA SER A 312 -22.66 14.12 -1.19
C SER A 312 -22.78 15.45 -1.93
N VAL A 313 -21.84 15.75 -2.84
CA VAL A 313 -21.84 17.04 -3.57
C VAL A 313 -22.48 16.94 -4.96
N GLY A 314 -23.12 15.81 -5.29
CA GLY A 314 -23.77 15.61 -6.58
C GLY A 314 -22.82 15.38 -7.78
N GLU A 315 -21.53 15.09 -7.51
CA GLU A 315 -20.53 14.84 -8.53
C GLU A 315 -20.47 13.36 -8.98
N ASP A 316 -21.11 12.45 -8.24
CA ASP A 316 -21.11 11.04 -8.60
C ASP A 316 -22.16 10.75 -9.67
N LYS A 317 -21.77 9.96 -10.68
CA LYS A 317 -22.64 9.64 -11.82
C LYS A 317 -23.66 8.54 -11.53
N LEU A 318 -23.49 7.80 -10.45
CA LEU A 318 -24.33 6.64 -10.16
C LEU A 318 -25.44 6.97 -9.17
N ILE A 319 -25.13 7.77 -8.14
CA ILE A 319 -26.09 8.07 -7.08
C ILE A 319 -25.70 9.36 -6.34
N HIS A 320 -26.72 10.14 -5.91
CA HIS A 320 -26.55 11.31 -5.07
C HIS A 320 -27.12 11.01 -3.69
N LEU A 321 -26.52 11.59 -2.65
CA LEU A 321 -27.03 11.46 -1.28
C LEU A 321 -28.15 12.47 -1.02
N ASP A 322 -29.18 11.97 -0.36
CA ASP A 322 -30.29 12.75 0.17
C ASP A 322 -30.10 12.96 1.68
N PRO A 323 -30.61 14.07 2.27
CA PRO A 323 -30.56 14.27 3.73
C PRO A 323 -31.21 13.16 4.56
N LEU A 324 -32.11 12.38 3.98
CA LEU A 324 -32.76 11.26 4.64
C LEU A 324 -31.93 9.96 4.60
N ASP A 325 -30.84 9.93 3.82
CA ASP A 325 -29.96 8.77 3.77
C ASP A 325 -29.19 8.59 5.08
N LYS A 326 -28.97 7.33 5.46
CA LYS A 326 -28.09 6.99 6.56
C LYS A 326 -26.77 6.49 6.03
N VAL A 327 -25.69 7.13 6.44
CA VAL A 327 -24.33 6.78 6.01
C VAL A 327 -23.60 6.07 7.13
N VAL A 328 -23.20 4.82 6.88
CA VAL A 328 -22.51 3.95 7.84
C VAL A 328 -21.05 3.84 7.45
N LEU A 329 -20.15 4.29 8.30
CA LEU A 329 -18.71 4.20 8.08
C LEU A 329 -18.15 2.98 8.79
N MET A 330 -17.87 1.90 8.04
CA MET A 330 -17.28 0.65 8.52
C MET A 330 -15.82 0.46 8.10
N CYS A 331 -15.22 1.47 7.47
CA CYS A 331 -13.81 1.50 7.09
C CYS A 331 -13.08 2.52 7.99
N PRO A 332 -12.50 2.12 9.13
CA PRO A 332 -11.74 3.05 9.96
C PRO A 332 -10.56 3.63 9.14
N PRO A 333 -10.18 4.91 9.36
CA PRO A 333 -9.10 5.52 8.61
C PRO A 333 -7.80 4.73 8.80
N ILE A 334 -7.12 4.46 7.69
CA ILE A 334 -5.75 3.94 7.67
C ILE A 334 -4.81 5.11 7.91
N PRO A 335 -3.69 4.94 8.62
CA PRO A 335 -2.70 5.99 8.83
C PRO A 335 -2.36 6.77 7.54
N GLY A 336 -2.39 8.11 7.60
CA GLY A 336 -2.22 9.00 6.47
C GLY A 336 -3.50 9.29 5.65
N THR A 337 -4.63 8.68 5.98
CA THR A 337 -5.91 8.92 5.28
C THR A 337 -6.94 9.70 6.12
N GLU A 338 -6.60 10.14 7.32
CA GLU A 338 -7.49 10.79 8.29
C GLU A 338 -8.14 12.07 7.74
N LYS A 339 -7.38 12.82 6.93
CA LYS A 339 -7.87 14.04 6.28
C LYS A 339 -9.04 13.76 5.32
N TYR A 340 -8.97 12.65 4.59
CA TYR A 340 -10.05 12.26 3.67
C TYR A 340 -11.32 11.88 4.43
N THR A 341 -11.17 11.13 5.53
CA THR A 341 -12.29 10.74 6.40
C THR A 341 -12.94 11.98 7.02
N THR A 342 -12.15 12.87 7.61
CA THR A 342 -12.64 14.10 8.24
C THR A 342 -13.38 14.98 7.23
N ASN A 343 -12.84 15.15 6.03
CA ASN A 343 -13.48 15.92 4.96
C ASN A 343 -14.81 15.30 4.53
N ALA A 344 -14.86 13.98 4.35
CA ALA A 344 -16.09 13.28 3.99
C ALA A 344 -17.17 13.46 5.07
N VAL A 345 -16.82 13.25 6.34
CA VAL A 345 -17.74 13.44 7.48
C VAL A 345 -18.25 14.88 7.53
N ASN A 346 -17.40 15.88 7.37
CA ASN A 346 -17.81 17.29 7.36
C ASN A 346 -18.82 17.61 6.24
N ILE A 347 -18.62 17.08 5.05
CA ILE A 347 -19.51 17.30 3.90
C ILE A 347 -20.84 16.58 4.12
N LEU A 348 -20.83 15.33 4.59
CA LEU A 348 -22.03 14.58 4.95
C LEU A 348 -22.87 15.32 5.99
N SER A 349 -22.22 15.85 7.03
CA SER A 349 -22.90 16.63 8.07
C SER A 349 -23.55 17.91 7.52
N LYS A 350 -22.88 18.59 6.56
CA LYS A 350 -23.45 19.76 5.87
C LYS A 350 -24.69 19.40 5.04
N ASN A 351 -24.73 18.20 4.48
CA ASN A 351 -25.88 17.72 3.69
C ASN A 351 -27.04 17.22 4.57
N GLY A 352 -26.85 17.16 5.88
CA GLY A 352 -27.90 16.72 6.82
C GLY A 352 -28.06 15.21 6.92
N CYS A 353 -27.18 14.41 6.31
CA CYS A 353 -27.21 12.94 6.42
C CYS A 353 -26.93 12.50 7.87
N GLU A 354 -27.64 11.47 8.33
CA GLU A 354 -27.30 10.79 9.58
C GLU A 354 -26.05 9.93 9.38
N ILE A 355 -24.96 10.24 10.11
CA ILE A 355 -23.69 9.54 10.04
C ILE A 355 -23.57 8.58 11.21
N ILE A 356 -23.32 7.30 10.91
CA ILE A 356 -23.13 6.24 11.89
C ILE A 356 -21.71 5.71 11.72
N THR A 357 -20.91 5.82 12.76
CA THR A 357 -19.54 5.27 12.80
C THR A 357 -19.51 4.09 13.75
N PHE A 358 -18.92 3.00 13.30
CA PHE A 358 -18.63 1.87 14.18
C PHE A 358 -17.21 1.99 14.71
N ASP A 359 -17.10 2.00 16.04
CA ASP A 359 -15.83 1.96 16.75
C ASP A 359 -15.09 0.63 16.48
N LYS A 360 -13.77 0.66 16.65
CA LYS A 360 -12.93 -0.55 16.56
C LYS A 360 -13.34 -1.65 17.54
N SER A 361 -14.02 -1.31 18.63
CA SER A 361 -14.60 -2.28 19.58
C SER A 361 -15.80 -3.06 19.05
N VAL A 362 -16.42 -2.60 17.97
CA VAL A 362 -17.55 -3.25 17.28
C VAL A 362 -17.08 -4.07 16.09
N LEU A 363 -16.01 -3.63 15.45
CA LEU A 363 -15.51 -4.24 14.23
C LEU A 363 -14.51 -5.35 14.58
N ARG A 364 -14.71 -6.55 14.02
CA ARG A 364 -13.79 -7.66 14.17
C ARG A 364 -12.39 -7.25 13.71
N SER A 365 -11.40 -7.64 14.51
CA SER A 365 -9.98 -7.45 14.18
C SER A 365 -9.60 -8.27 12.94
N THR A 366 -8.80 -7.68 12.06
CA THR A 366 -8.26 -8.33 10.86
C THR A 366 -6.80 -8.78 11.04
N HIS A 367 -6.14 -8.31 12.09
CA HIS A 367 -4.75 -8.60 12.44
C HIS A 367 -4.63 -9.26 13.82
N ALA A 368 -3.53 -9.95 14.03
CA ALA A 368 -3.26 -10.70 15.26
C ALA A 368 -3.18 -9.79 16.49
N SER A 369 -3.97 -10.12 17.50
CA SER A 369 -3.85 -9.52 18.82
C SER A 369 -2.65 -10.09 19.57
N ARG A 370 -2.33 -9.49 20.74
CA ARG A 370 -1.31 -10.01 21.65
C ARG A 370 -1.55 -11.48 22.01
N GLU A 371 -2.80 -11.84 22.25
CA GLU A 371 -3.18 -13.21 22.64
C GLU A 371 -3.11 -14.18 21.45
N ASP A 372 -3.42 -13.71 20.22
CA ASP A 372 -3.24 -14.53 19.01
C ASP A 372 -1.78 -14.88 18.78
N LEU A 373 -0.86 -13.92 18.95
CA LEU A 373 0.58 -14.16 18.82
C LEU A 373 1.11 -15.08 19.93
N LYS A 374 0.70 -14.89 21.18
CA LYS A 374 1.08 -15.81 22.28
C LYS A 374 0.61 -17.24 22.00
N LEU A 375 -0.62 -17.39 21.48
CA LEU A 375 -1.13 -18.70 21.12
C LEU A 375 -0.34 -19.32 19.95
N LEU A 376 -0.02 -18.52 18.93
CA LEU A 376 0.82 -18.98 17.83
C LEU A 376 2.21 -19.43 18.31
N TYR A 377 2.83 -18.68 19.23
CA TYR A 377 4.11 -19.06 19.85
C TYR A 377 4.00 -20.35 20.65
N ALA A 378 2.92 -20.51 21.42
CA ALA A 378 2.69 -21.72 22.20
C ALA A 378 2.52 -22.97 21.32
N MET A 379 1.85 -22.83 20.18
CA MET A 379 1.65 -23.93 19.22
C MET A 379 2.92 -24.27 18.43
N MET A 380 3.62 -23.25 17.91
CA MET A 380 4.76 -23.45 17.01
C MET A 380 6.10 -23.59 17.74
N LYS A 381 6.23 -23.03 18.95
CA LYS A 381 7.45 -23.02 19.77
C LYS A 381 8.70 -22.66 18.96
N PRO A 382 8.70 -21.54 18.23
CA PRO A 382 9.82 -21.20 17.37
C PRO A 382 11.08 -20.95 18.18
N LYS A 383 12.23 -21.36 17.64
CA LYS A 383 13.52 -21.09 18.27
C LYS A 383 13.91 -19.62 18.16
N TYR A 384 13.59 -19.01 17.02
CA TYR A 384 13.79 -17.58 16.76
C TYR A 384 12.50 -16.95 16.26
N VAL A 385 12.29 -15.69 16.61
CA VAL A 385 11.17 -14.86 16.15
C VAL A 385 11.74 -13.65 15.42
N ILE A 386 11.17 -13.34 14.26
CA ILE A 386 11.44 -12.13 13.50
C ILE A 386 10.12 -11.37 13.40
N PRO A 387 9.93 -10.28 14.15
CA PRO A 387 8.81 -9.37 13.96
C PRO A 387 8.85 -8.76 12.56
N ILE A 388 7.72 -8.82 11.85
CA ILE A 388 7.58 -8.27 10.50
C ILE A 388 6.30 -7.44 10.40
N LYS A 389 6.16 -6.70 9.30
CA LYS A 389 4.99 -5.87 8.94
C LYS A 389 4.71 -4.74 9.92
N GLY A 390 4.81 -3.53 9.43
CA GLY A 390 4.49 -2.32 10.16
C GLY A 390 5.70 -1.44 10.47
N GLU A 391 5.39 -0.26 10.96
CA GLU A 391 6.37 0.72 11.38
C GLU A 391 7.21 0.21 12.55
N TYR A 392 8.37 0.84 12.79
CA TYR A 392 9.29 0.44 13.86
C TYR A 392 8.60 0.28 15.23
N ARG A 393 7.65 1.15 15.57
CA ARG A 393 6.89 1.05 16.85
C ARG A 393 6.13 -0.26 16.98
N HIS A 394 5.56 -0.80 15.89
CA HIS A 394 4.84 -2.07 15.91
C HIS A 394 5.81 -3.25 16.09
N LEU A 395 6.95 -3.22 15.39
CA LEU A 395 8.00 -4.22 15.55
C LEU A 395 8.55 -4.22 16.98
N TYR A 396 8.71 -3.04 17.58
CA TYR A 396 9.17 -2.88 18.94
C TYR A 396 8.14 -3.44 19.96
N GLU A 397 6.85 -3.16 19.78
CA GLU A 397 5.79 -3.74 20.61
C GLU A 397 5.76 -5.26 20.50
N HIS A 398 6.01 -5.80 19.31
CA HIS A 398 6.13 -7.24 19.09
C HIS A 398 7.32 -7.84 19.83
N LYS A 399 8.48 -7.19 19.78
CA LYS A 399 9.66 -7.57 20.56
C LYS A 399 9.35 -7.61 22.06
N GLN A 400 8.65 -6.60 22.59
CA GLN A 400 8.24 -6.58 24.00
C GLN A 400 7.29 -7.74 24.36
N LEU A 401 6.37 -8.07 23.44
CA LEU A 401 5.52 -9.24 23.60
C LEU A 401 6.33 -10.54 23.64
N ALA A 402 7.26 -10.73 22.70
CA ALA A 402 8.13 -11.89 22.66
C ALA A 402 8.94 -12.05 23.96
N TYR A 403 9.46 -10.95 24.50
CA TYR A 403 10.17 -10.95 25.79
C TYR A 403 9.27 -11.38 26.94
N SER A 404 8.02 -10.94 26.95
CA SER A 404 7.06 -11.31 28.00
C SER A 404 6.75 -12.81 28.05
N VAL A 405 7.07 -13.56 26.99
CA VAL A 405 6.86 -15.01 26.89
C VAL A 405 8.17 -15.80 26.82
N GLY A 406 9.31 -15.16 27.16
CA GLY A 406 10.58 -15.85 27.40
C GLY A 406 11.65 -15.72 26.31
N TYR A 407 11.38 -14.98 25.20
CA TYR A 407 12.41 -14.64 24.22
C TYR A 407 13.33 -13.52 24.74
N ASN A 408 14.45 -13.29 24.06
CA ASN A 408 15.45 -12.27 24.40
C ASN A 408 16.09 -11.72 23.12
N ASP A 409 17.07 -10.79 23.24
CA ASP A 409 17.75 -10.17 22.09
C ASP A 409 18.43 -11.15 21.12
N PHE A 410 18.78 -12.34 21.59
CA PHE A 410 19.43 -13.37 20.78
C PHE A 410 18.41 -14.28 20.05
N THR A 411 17.16 -14.25 20.47
CA THR A 411 16.11 -15.14 19.94
C THR A 411 14.91 -14.39 19.36
N CYS A 412 14.76 -13.10 19.63
CA CYS A 412 13.84 -12.20 18.93
C CYS A 412 14.64 -11.17 18.14
N LEU A 413 14.77 -11.38 16.84
CA LEU A 413 15.64 -10.63 15.95
C LEU A 413 14.83 -9.49 15.31
N MET A 414 15.09 -8.26 15.72
CA MET A 414 14.60 -7.08 14.99
C MET A 414 15.59 -6.77 13.87
N LEU A 415 15.15 -6.94 12.64
CA LEU A 415 15.95 -6.68 11.44
C LEU A 415 15.49 -5.39 10.77
N ASP A 416 16.42 -4.80 10.02
CA ASP A 416 16.11 -3.74 9.05
C ASP A 416 15.90 -4.34 7.65
N ASN A 417 15.24 -3.61 6.75
CA ASN A 417 15.19 -4.00 5.33
C ASN A 417 16.61 -4.14 4.79
N GLY A 418 16.86 -5.23 4.06
CA GLY A 418 18.18 -5.57 3.53
C GLY A 418 19.11 -6.31 4.50
N GLN A 419 18.84 -6.28 5.80
CA GLN A 419 19.65 -7.00 6.79
C GLN A 419 19.43 -8.51 6.68
N ILE A 420 20.52 -9.28 6.74
CA ILE A 420 20.50 -10.74 6.58
C ILE A 420 20.65 -11.41 7.95
N ALA A 421 19.67 -12.23 8.33
CA ALA A 421 19.86 -13.21 9.40
C ALA A 421 20.34 -14.54 8.79
N GLU A 422 21.57 -14.93 9.08
CA GLU A 422 22.20 -16.14 8.59
C GLU A 422 22.18 -17.24 9.66
N PHE A 423 21.68 -18.41 9.26
CA PHE A 423 21.60 -19.59 10.12
C PHE A 423 22.40 -20.74 9.50
N ASN A 424 23.12 -21.45 10.36
CA ASN A 424 23.87 -22.64 9.99
C ASN A 424 23.67 -23.70 11.07
N ASN A 425 23.39 -24.93 10.67
CA ASN A 425 23.12 -26.04 11.59
C ASN A 425 22.02 -25.72 12.63
N GLY A 426 20.96 -25.01 12.21
CA GLY A 426 19.85 -24.63 13.09
C GLY A 426 20.22 -23.62 14.19
N LYS A 427 21.30 -22.84 14.02
CA LYS A 427 21.72 -21.77 14.94
C LYS A 427 21.98 -20.49 14.18
N LEU A 428 21.62 -19.35 14.79
CA LEU A 428 21.98 -18.04 14.27
C LEU A 428 23.50 -17.88 14.26
N GLU A 429 24.05 -17.53 13.11
CA GLU A 429 25.49 -17.32 12.91
C GLU A 429 25.81 -15.82 12.85
N SER A 430 25.04 -15.05 12.08
CA SER A 430 25.29 -13.63 11.86
C SER A 430 24.01 -12.87 11.54
N VAL A 431 24.01 -11.56 11.85
CA VAL A 431 23.02 -10.56 11.40
C VAL A 431 23.72 -9.30 10.84
N ASN A 432 24.99 -9.40 10.47
CA ASN A 432 25.83 -8.25 10.16
C ASN A 432 25.95 -7.94 8.65
N GLU A 433 25.44 -8.81 7.79
CA GLU A 433 25.46 -8.61 6.35
C GLU A 433 24.20 -7.84 5.89
N PHE A 434 24.37 -7.03 4.83
CA PHE A 434 23.29 -6.26 4.21
C PHE A 434 23.33 -6.42 2.70
N ILE A 435 22.18 -6.43 2.08
CA ILE A 435 22.00 -6.26 0.63
C ILE A 435 21.45 -4.88 0.35
N GLU A 436 21.64 -4.40 -0.86
CA GLU A 436 21.04 -3.16 -1.32
C GLU A 436 19.53 -3.31 -1.45
N VAL A 437 18.80 -2.42 -0.79
CA VAL A 437 17.34 -2.30 -0.84
C VAL A 437 16.96 -0.84 -1.01
N GLY A 438 15.69 -0.55 -1.20
CA GLY A 438 15.19 0.82 -1.30
C GLY A 438 13.84 0.88 -1.98
N ASP A 439 13.38 2.09 -2.19
CA ASP A 439 12.10 2.40 -2.82
C ASP A 439 12.27 2.61 -4.32
N VAL A 440 11.44 1.91 -5.10
CA VAL A 440 11.31 2.14 -6.54
C VAL A 440 9.94 2.75 -6.79
N PHE A 441 9.93 3.99 -7.26
CA PHE A 441 8.71 4.76 -7.47
C PHE A 441 8.06 4.43 -8.81
N ILE A 442 6.74 4.29 -8.78
CA ILE A 442 5.90 4.04 -9.96
C ILE A 442 5.09 5.29 -10.27
N ASN A 443 5.16 5.75 -11.52
CA ASN A 443 4.34 6.84 -12.04
C ASN A 443 3.70 6.38 -13.37
N GLY A 444 2.43 6.02 -13.35
CA GLY A 444 1.73 5.46 -14.50
C GLY A 444 2.38 4.16 -15.00
N HIS A 445 3.02 4.22 -16.15
CA HIS A 445 3.73 3.08 -16.74
C HIS A 445 5.26 3.13 -16.51
N LEU A 446 5.76 4.22 -15.93
CA LEU A 446 7.18 4.45 -15.68
C LEU A 446 7.57 3.81 -14.34
N ILE A 447 8.60 2.98 -14.35
CA ILE A 447 9.09 2.24 -13.18
C ILE A 447 10.52 2.68 -12.92
N GLY A 448 10.77 3.27 -11.74
CA GLY A 448 12.12 3.68 -11.33
C GLY A 448 12.72 4.87 -12.10
N GLU A 449 11.95 5.52 -12.99
CA GLU A 449 12.37 6.75 -13.66
C GLU A 449 12.15 8.00 -12.80
N VAL A 450 11.30 7.90 -11.77
CA VAL A 450 11.12 8.95 -10.77
C VAL A 450 12.14 8.72 -9.67
N THR A 451 13.09 9.66 -9.54
CA THR A 451 14.09 9.64 -8.49
C THR A 451 13.64 10.47 -7.28
N GLU A 452 14.34 10.36 -6.16
CA GLU A 452 14.10 11.20 -4.98
C GLU A 452 14.25 12.69 -5.32
N ASP A 453 15.21 13.05 -6.18
CA ASP A 453 15.40 14.43 -6.65
C ASP A 453 14.14 14.95 -7.36
N VAL A 454 13.52 14.14 -8.22
CA VAL A 454 12.28 14.51 -8.92
C VAL A 454 11.12 14.71 -7.93
N ILE A 455 11.05 13.90 -6.88
CA ILE A 455 10.02 14.05 -5.83
C ILE A 455 10.26 15.36 -5.08
N HIS A 456 11.49 15.60 -4.66
CA HIS A 456 11.87 16.83 -3.95
C HIS A 456 11.61 18.09 -4.79
N ASP A 457 11.92 18.06 -6.09
CA ASP A 457 11.57 19.14 -7.01
C ASP A 457 10.05 19.39 -7.05
N ARG A 458 9.23 18.32 -7.15
CA ARG A 458 7.77 18.43 -7.15
C ARG A 458 7.22 18.99 -5.85
N GLU A 459 7.74 18.57 -4.71
CA GLU A 459 7.39 19.11 -3.40
C GLU A 459 7.69 20.61 -3.32
N SER A 460 8.90 20.99 -3.68
CA SER A 460 9.36 22.38 -3.67
C SER A 460 8.50 23.25 -4.60
N LEU A 461 8.18 22.76 -5.81
CA LEU A 461 7.28 23.44 -6.74
C LEU A 461 5.86 23.58 -6.17
N ALA A 462 5.37 22.59 -5.42
CA ALA A 462 4.03 22.61 -4.83
C ALA A 462 3.92 23.59 -3.66
N VAL A 463 5.01 23.83 -2.91
CA VAL A 463 5.03 24.70 -1.72
C VAL A 463 5.22 26.17 -2.09
N ASP A 464 6.29 26.48 -2.82
CA ASP A 464 6.74 27.87 -3.02
C ASP A 464 6.74 28.32 -4.50
N GLY A 465 6.44 27.41 -5.44
CA GLY A 465 6.36 27.72 -6.88
C GLY A 465 7.73 27.80 -7.56
N VAL A 466 7.75 28.44 -8.73
CA VAL A 466 8.97 28.53 -9.56
C VAL A 466 9.12 29.92 -10.17
N VAL A 467 10.38 30.38 -10.25
CA VAL A 467 10.80 31.56 -11.02
C VAL A 467 11.62 31.08 -12.21
N VAL A 468 11.14 31.37 -13.41
CA VAL A 468 11.84 31.06 -14.67
C VAL A 468 12.45 32.32 -15.22
N VAL A 469 13.76 32.33 -15.43
CA VAL A 469 14.51 33.47 -15.96
C VAL A 469 15.10 33.09 -17.30
N ASN A 470 14.62 33.73 -18.37
CA ASN A 470 15.12 33.52 -19.72
C ASN A 470 16.05 34.68 -20.09
N ILE A 471 17.27 34.36 -20.47
CA ILE A 471 18.33 35.31 -20.79
C ILE A 471 18.77 35.10 -22.23
N ILE A 472 18.65 36.13 -23.07
CA ILE A 472 19.11 36.11 -24.47
C ILE A 472 20.45 36.83 -24.53
N TYR A 473 21.50 36.15 -25.03
CA TYR A 473 22.84 36.70 -25.15
C TYR A 473 23.44 36.51 -26.55
N ASP A 474 24.34 37.39 -26.91
CA ASP A 474 25.10 37.37 -28.18
C ASP A 474 26.59 37.17 -27.88
N LEU A 475 27.14 36.02 -28.32
CA LEU A 475 28.56 35.70 -28.15
C LEU A 475 29.48 36.62 -28.96
N ARG A 476 29.01 37.10 -30.12
CA ARG A 476 29.83 37.99 -30.98
C ARG A 476 29.95 39.38 -30.39
N LYS A 477 28.82 39.90 -29.87
CA LYS A 477 28.77 41.21 -29.21
C LYS A 477 29.22 41.14 -27.74
N ARG A 478 29.37 39.93 -27.20
CA ARG A 478 29.75 39.65 -25.80
C ARG A 478 28.87 40.37 -24.77
N LYS A 479 27.56 40.35 -24.98
CA LYS A 479 26.62 41.04 -24.10
C LYS A 479 25.24 40.36 -24.11
N ILE A 480 24.43 40.69 -23.10
CA ILE A 480 22.99 40.38 -23.08
C ILE A 480 22.32 41.30 -24.11
N GLU A 481 21.40 40.75 -24.92
CA GLU A 481 20.69 41.50 -25.95
C GLU A 481 19.51 42.31 -25.44
N SER A 482 18.80 41.78 -24.41
CA SER A 482 17.65 42.41 -23.79
C SER A 482 17.58 42.08 -22.29
N ASP A 483 16.79 42.82 -21.54
CA ASP A 483 16.51 42.46 -20.15
C ASP A 483 15.96 41.05 -20.05
N PRO A 484 16.32 40.29 -18.99
CA PRO A 484 15.83 38.95 -18.78
C PRO A 484 14.30 38.89 -18.71
N ILE A 485 13.70 37.90 -19.36
CA ILE A 485 12.26 37.63 -19.23
C ILE A 485 12.04 36.77 -18.01
N ILE A 486 11.37 37.33 -16.98
CA ILE A 486 11.14 36.68 -15.71
C ILE A 486 9.68 36.25 -15.61
N VAL A 487 9.43 34.97 -15.37
CA VAL A 487 8.08 34.40 -15.24
C VAL A 487 7.95 33.74 -13.86
N TYR A 488 6.89 34.07 -13.15
CA TYR A 488 6.54 33.53 -11.85
C TYR A 488 5.34 32.60 -11.99
N LYS A 489 5.42 31.39 -11.43
CA LYS A 489 4.30 30.43 -11.34
C LYS A 489 4.18 29.87 -9.95
N GLY A 490 3.00 30.04 -9.32
CA GLY A 490 2.75 29.59 -7.95
C GLY A 490 3.43 30.43 -6.86
N VAL A 491 4.16 31.49 -7.23
CA VAL A 491 4.86 32.38 -6.29
C VAL A 491 3.95 33.52 -5.84
N VAL A 492 3.84 33.74 -4.54
CA VAL A 492 3.09 34.87 -3.98
C VAL A 492 4.00 36.10 -3.92
N LEU A 493 3.74 37.10 -4.76
CA LEU A 493 4.61 38.25 -4.96
C LEU A 493 4.15 39.52 -4.24
N ASN A 494 2.81 39.70 -4.06
CA ASN A 494 2.23 40.95 -3.60
C ASN A 494 2.85 42.16 -4.36
N ASP A 495 3.23 43.21 -3.65
CA ASP A 495 3.83 44.41 -4.23
C ASP A 495 5.36 44.28 -4.48
N LEU A 496 5.94 43.10 -4.31
CA LEU A 496 7.39 42.86 -4.40
C LEU A 496 7.88 42.50 -5.80
N MET A 497 6.99 42.36 -6.78
CA MET A 497 7.31 41.91 -8.14
C MET A 497 8.35 42.84 -8.82
N GLU A 498 8.15 44.17 -8.74
CA GLU A 498 9.10 45.13 -9.35
C GLU A 498 10.48 45.07 -8.70
N VAL A 499 10.52 44.99 -7.37
CA VAL A 499 11.78 44.89 -6.62
C VAL A 499 12.52 43.60 -6.97
N LEU A 500 11.81 42.46 -7.10
CA LEU A 500 12.40 41.21 -7.52
C LEU A 500 12.94 41.28 -8.96
N ASN A 501 12.14 41.79 -9.90
CA ASN A 501 12.56 41.93 -11.30
C ASN A 501 13.84 42.77 -11.41
N GLN A 502 13.91 43.92 -10.73
CA GLN A 502 15.10 44.78 -10.75
C GLN A 502 16.32 44.05 -10.21
N ASN A 503 16.23 43.38 -9.07
CA ASN A 503 17.32 42.65 -8.46
C ASN A 503 17.81 41.48 -9.35
N ILE A 504 16.88 40.68 -9.89
CA ILE A 504 17.19 39.54 -10.77
C ILE A 504 17.88 40.05 -12.04
N THR A 505 17.35 41.12 -12.67
CA THR A 505 17.96 41.74 -13.86
C THR A 505 19.39 42.22 -13.59
N LEU A 506 19.62 42.85 -12.46
CA LEU A 506 20.96 43.31 -12.06
C LEU A 506 21.95 42.12 -11.91
N ILE A 507 21.51 41.02 -11.27
CA ILE A 507 22.32 39.81 -11.12
C ILE A 507 22.64 39.21 -12.49
N CYS A 508 21.64 39.06 -13.36
CA CYS A 508 21.83 38.53 -14.71
C CYS A 508 22.82 39.37 -15.51
N ASN A 509 22.60 40.67 -15.56
CA ASN A 509 23.48 41.59 -16.30
C ASN A 509 24.92 41.53 -15.78
N LYS A 510 25.13 41.51 -14.47
CA LYS A 510 26.45 41.41 -13.84
C LYS A 510 27.18 40.14 -14.23
N HIS A 511 26.56 38.97 -13.97
CA HIS A 511 27.24 37.69 -14.10
C HIS A 511 27.36 37.22 -15.56
N VAL A 512 26.37 37.44 -16.40
CA VAL A 512 26.42 37.04 -17.80
C VAL A 512 27.40 37.87 -18.57
N ASN A 513 27.40 39.21 -18.44
CA ASN A 513 28.39 40.07 -19.13
C ASN A 513 29.81 39.76 -18.66
N ALA A 514 30.03 39.48 -17.36
CA ALA A 514 31.34 39.07 -16.87
C ALA A 514 31.79 37.72 -17.44
N ALA A 515 30.88 36.75 -17.59
CA ALA A 515 31.17 35.45 -18.17
C ALA A 515 31.49 35.54 -19.68
N LEU A 516 30.73 36.33 -20.43
CA LEU A 516 30.93 36.54 -21.88
C LEU A 516 32.27 37.23 -22.24
N THR A 517 32.90 37.93 -21.30
CA THR A 517 34.20 38.54 -21.49
C THR A 517 35.39 37.61 -21.23
N ARG A 518 35.18 36.47 -20.53
CA ARG A 518 36.24 35.50 -20.23
C ARG A 518 36.54 34.59 -21.41
N LYS A 519 37.78 34.12 -21.52
CA LYS A 519 38.18 33.06 -22.45
C LYS A 519 37.73 31.72 -21.87
N GLY A 520 36.86 30.98 -22.60
CA GLY A 520 36.32 29.69 -22.16
C GLY A 520 35.04 29.87 -21.31
N LEU A 521 33.93 30.15 -22.00
CA LEU A 521 32.62 30.26 -21.38
C LEU A 521 32.12 28.86 -20.98
N ASP A 522 31.93 28.63 -19.68
CA ASP A 522 31.25 27.48 -19.14
C ASP A 522 29.80 27.89 -18.80
N LEU A 523 28.85 27.35 -19.57
CA LEU A 523 27.43 27.70 -19.43
C LEU A 523 26.80 27.06 -18.17
N ASP A 524 27.30 25.91 -17.76
CA ASP A 524 26.78 25.22 -16.57
C ASP A 524 27.27 25.90 -15.29
N ASP A 525 28.51 26.30 -15.22
CA ASP A 525 29.04 27.11 -14.12
C ASP A 525 28.31 28.46 -14.02
N LEU A 526 28.04 29.09 -15.16
CA LEU A 526 27.28 30.36 -15.20
C LEU A 526 25.83 30.14 -14.70
N LYS A 527 25.15 29.07 -15.13
CA LYS A 527 23.79 28.73 -14.64
C LYS A 527 23.79 28.53 -13.14
N ASN A 528 24.70 27.73 -12.62
CA ASN A 528 24.80 27.44 -11.18
C ASN A 528 25.07 28.72 -10.37
N THR A 529 25.93 29.60 -10.87
CA THR A 529 26.19 30.91 -10.25
C THR A 529 24.93 31.76 -10.21
N LEU A 530 24.20 31.86 -11.32
CA LEU A 530 22.95 32.63 -11.41
C LEU A 530 21.86 32.04 -10.49
N ILE A 531 21.69 30.73 -10.48
CA ILE A 531 20.71 30.04 -9.59
C ILE A 531 21.03 30.41 -8.14
N ASN A 532 22.28 30.26 -7.72
CA ASN A 532 22.69 30.50 -6.33
C ASN A 532 22.48 31.98 -5.92
N GLU A 533 22.83 32.91 -6.77
CA GLU A 533 22.69 34.34 -6.43
C GLU A 533 21.25 34.82 -6.45
N ILE A 534 20.45 34.36 -7.42
CA ILE A 534 19.01 34.67 -7.50
C ILE A 534 18.26 34.03 -6.34
N THR A 535 18.55 32.77 -5.99
CA THR A 535 17.94 32.09 -4.82
C THR A 535 18.18 32.89 -3.54
N LYS A 536 19.41 33.38 -3.30
CA LYS A 536 19.73 34.22 -2.13
C LYS A 536 18.88 35.50 -2.08
N VAL A 537 18.71 36.15 -3.23
CA VAL A 537 17.92 37.40 -3.30
C VAL A 537 16.42 37.10 -3.13
N VAL A 538 15.91 36.12 -3.81
CA VAL A 538 14.50 35.69 -3.69
C VAL A 538 14.18 35.29 -2.24
N HIS A 539 15.05 34.48 -1.63
CA HIS A 539 14.89 34.10 -0.21
C HIS A 539 14.95 35.32 0.73
N ARG A 540 15.87 36.26 0.50
CA ARG A 540 15.99 37.47 1.32
C ARG A 540 14.72 38.31 1.26
N ILE A 541 14.12 38.46 0.07
CA ILE A 541 12.94 39.31 -0.17
C ILE A 541 11.65 38.61 0.24
N LEU A 542 11.44 37.38 -0.20
CA LEU A 542 10.17 36.64 0.00
C LEU A 542 10.15 35.80 1.27
N LYS A 543 11.31 35.49 1.87
CA LYS A 543 11.46 34.49 2.97
C LYS A 543 10.94 33.12 2.60
N LYS A 544 11.07 32.74 1.33
CA LYS A 544 10.62 31.52 0.70
C LYS A 544 11.73 30.83 -0.06
N HIS A 545 11.64 29.50 -0.20
CA HIS A 545 12.58 28.67 -0.97
C HIS A 545 11.99 28.34 -2.34
N VAL A 546 11.94 29.35 -3.21
CA VAL A 546 11.36 29.23 -4.55
C VAL A 546 12.36 28.57 -5.49
N ASN A 547 11.91 27.63 -6.31
CA ASN A 547 12.73 27.00 -7.35
C ASN A 547 13.10 28.03 -8.44
N ILE A 548 14.38 28.07 -8.82
CA ILE A 548 14.91 28.97 -9.84
C ILE A 548 15.33 28.16 -11.07
N VAL A 549 14.75 28.48 -12.22
CA VAL A 549 15.09 27.86 -13.52
C VAL A 549 15.72 28.93 -14.40
N ILE A 550 16.95 28.69 -14.89
CA ILE A 550 17.68 29.61 -15.78
C ILE A 550 17.79 29.01 -17.17
N ASN A 551 17.29 29.75 -18.15
CA ASN A 551 17.45 29.44 -19.57
C ASN A 551 18.40 30.46 -20.21
N LEU A 552 19.55 30.00 -20.71
CA LEU A 552 20.50 30.78 -21.49
C LEU A 552 20.30 30.50 -22.97
N LEU A 553 19.88 31.50 -23.73
CA LEU A 553 19.52 31.40 -25.16
C LEU A 553 20.49 32.21 -25.98
N GLU A 554 21.30 31.54 -26.83
CA GLU A 554 22.21 32.22 -27.74
C GLU A 554 21.44 32.76 -28.94
N ASN A 555 21.56 34.06 -29.20
CA ASN A 555 21.10 34.66 -30.44
C ASN A 555 22.15 34.42 -31.53
N LYS A 556 21.80 33.55 -32.51
CA LYS A 556 22.71 33.14 -33.61
C LYS A 556 22.70 34.15 -34.74
#